data_45881d5020e3a42c59a667fa7cdce60e
#
_entry.id   45881d5020e3a42c59a667fa7cdce60e
#
_cell.length_a   1.000
_cell.length_b   1.000
_cell.length_c   1.000
_cell.angle_alpha   90.00
_cell.angle_beta   90.00
_cell.angle_gamma   90.00
#
_symmetry.space_group_name_H-M   'P 1'
#
loop_
_entity.id
_entity.type
_entity.pdbx_description
1 polymer ?
#
loop_
_entity_poly.entity_id
_entity_poly.type
_entity_poly.pdbx_seq_one_letter_code
_entity_poly.pdbx_strand_id
1 'polypeptide(L)'
;MDYSWEEMGRYDLPAVTQFIKKKTGVEKMTYIGYSQGTTQMFYSLATSRTQIEQSLDIFIAIAPCTVISNTEHPAAKAGNDYYWWVSKFIDKVGLNEVLHPIR
;
A
#
# COMPACT_ATOMS: atom_id res chain seq x y z
N MET A 1 1.59 2.87 15.98
CA MET A 1 2.43 3.19 14.79
C MET A 1 1.46 3.55 13.69
N ASP A 2 1.40 4.84 13.33
CA ASP A 2 0.45 5.32 12.33
C ASP A 2 1.07 5.11 10.95
N TYR A 3 0.97 3.88 10.45
CA TYR A 3 1.47 3.48 9.15
C TYR A 3 0.28 3.09 8.28
N SER A 4 0.06 3.85 7.23
CA SER A 4 -1.09 3.71 6.34
C SER A 4 -0.65 3.49 4.88
N TRP A 5 -1.59 3.30 3.99
CA TRP A 5 -1.35 3.24 2.55
C TRP A 5 -0.77 4.54 1.99
N GLU A 6 -0.93 5.66 2.69
CA GLU A 6 -0.35 6.95 2.33
C GLU A 6 1.17 6.94 2.49
N GLU A 7 1.67 6.45 3.62
CA GLU A 7 3.11 6.29 3.85
C GLU A 7 3.73 5.32 2.85
N MET A 8 3.04 4.22 2.54
CA MET A 8 3.48 3.27 1.51
C MET A 8 3.61 3.95 0.14
N GLY A 9 2.61 4.76 -0.25
CA GLY A 9 2.66 5.51 -1.51
C GLY A 9 3.70 6.62 -1.53
N ARG A 10 3.94 7.27 -0.39
CA ARG A 10 4.84 8.42 -0.29
C ARG A 10 6.31 8.02 -0.16
N TYR A 11 6.61 6.96 0.57
CA TYR A 11 7.98 6.59 0.93
C TYR A 11 8.42 5.26 0.31
N ASP A 12 7.60 4.21 0.43
CA ASP A 12 8.01 2.86 0.02
C ASP A 12 8.07 2.72 -1.49
N LEU A 13 7.05 3.18 -2.21
CA LEU A 13 7.05 3.08 -3.68
C LEU A 13 8.23 3.83 -4.32
N PRO A 14 8.53 5.09 -3.97
CA PRO A 14 9.73 5.75 -4.48
C PRO A 14 11.02 5.03 -4.09
N ALA A 15 11.15 4.54 -2.86
CA ALA A 15 12.35 3.84 -2.40
C ALA A 15 12.57 2.53 -3.15
N VAL A 16 11.52 1.71 -3.31
CA VAL A 16 11.57 0.45 -4.07
C VAL A 16 11.89 0.70 -5.54
N THR A 17 11.25 1.71 -6.13
CA THR A 17 11.48 2.09 -7.53
C THR A 17 12.94 2.48 -7.77
N GLN A 18 13.49 3.34 -6.90
CA GLN A 18 14.89 3.74 -6.97
C GLN A 18 15.86 2.55 -6.76
N PHE A 19 15.53 1.66 -5.82
CA PHE A 19 16.32 0.46 -5.59
C PHE A 19 16.37 -0.43 -6.84
N ILE A 20 15.23 -0.68 -7.49
CA ILE A 20 15.16 -1.48 -8.72
C ILE A 20 15.98 -0.81 -9.81
N LYS A 21 15.83 0.49 -10.06
CA LYS A 21 16.61 1.24 -11.05
C LYS A 21 18.11 1.11 -10.81
N LYS A 22 18.53 1.27 -9.56
CA LYS A 22 19.95 1.15 -9.19
C LYS A 22 20.50 -0.27 -9.40
N LYS A 23 19.68 -1.30 -9.14
CA LYS A 23 20.11 -2.70 -9.27
C LYS A 23 20.09 -3.22 -10.70
N THR A 24 19.16 -2.77 -11.52
CA THR A 24 18.92 -3.28 -12.87
C THR A 24 19.48 -2.38 -13.98
N GLY A 25 19.69 -1.09 -13.68
CA GLY A 25 20.08 -0.10 -14.68
C GLY A 25 18.94 0.36 -15.59
N VAL A 26 17.71 -0.11 -15.36
CA VAL A 26 16.54 0.33 -16.17
C VAL A 26 16.12 1.74 -15.77
N GLU A 27 15.74 2.55 -16.74
CA GLU A 27 15.24 3.91 -16.48
C GLU A 27 13.76 3.92 -16.14
N LYS A 28 12.99 3.07 -16.82
CA LYS A 28 11.52 2.96 -16.61
C LYS A 28 11.11 1.52 -16.40
N MET A 29 10.01 1.33 -15.70
CA MET A 29 9.46 0.03 -15.39
C MET A 29 7.93 0.02 -15.46
N THR A 30 7.36 -1.16 -15.70
CA THR A 30 5.92 -1.37 -15.60
C THR A 30 5.56 -1.69 -14.14
N TYR A 31 4.56 -0.99 -13.61
CA TYR A 31 4.00 -1.29 -12.31
C TYR A 31 2.65 -1.98 -12.47
N ILE A 32 2.50 -3.14 -11.83
CA ILE A 32 1.24 -3.87 -11.76
C ILE A 32 0.75 -3.81 -10.32
N GLY A 33 -0.31 -3.05 -10.07
CA GLY A 33 -0.95 -2.92 -8.77
C GLY A 33 -2.21 -3.76 -8.68
N TYR A 34 -2.41 -4.44 -7.54
CA TYR A 34 -3.63 -5.16 -7.24
C TYR A 34 -4.26 -4.59 -5.95
N SER A 35 -5.59 -4.31 -5.98
CA SER A 35 -6.34 -3.81 -4.82
C SER A 35 -5.64 -2.62 -4.15
N GLN A 36 -5.20 -2.73 -2.90
CA GLN A 36 -4.47 -1.69 -2.16
C GLN A 36 -3.20 -1.20 -2.87
N GLY A 37 -2.53 -2.05 -3.65
CA GLY A 37 -1.38 -1.65 -4.46
C GLY A 37 -1.72 -0.59 -5.52
N THR A 38 -2.97 -0.58 -6.01
CA THR A 38 -3.44 0.48 -6.90
C THR A 38 -3.62 1.80 -6.17
N THR A 39 -4.17 1.77 -4.95
CA THR A 39 -4.36 2.95 -4.10
C THR A 39 -3.04 3.63 -3.79
N GLN A 40 -2.01 2.87 -3.42
CA GLN A 40 -0.67 3.37 -3.15
C GLN A 40 -0.08 4.09 -4.38
N MET A 41 -0.22 3.48 -5.57
CA MET A 41 0.30 4.08 -6.80
C MET A 41 -0.48 5.34 -7.19
N PHE A 42 -1.81 5.35 -7.10
CA PHE A 42 -2.61 6.57 -7.34
C PHE A 42 -2.20 7.69 -6.39
N TYR A 43 -2.02 7.38 -5.11
CA TYR A 43 -1.56 8.37 -4.13
C TYR A 43 -0.17 8.88 -4.45
N SER A 44 0.76 7.99 -4.78
CA SER A 44 2.13 8.34 -5.15
C SER A 44 2.16 9.25 -6.38
N LEU A 45 1.40 8.94 -7.42
CA LEU A 45 1.28 9.78 -8.62
C LEU A 45 0.65 11.15 -8.32
N ALA A 46 -0.31 11.20 -7.39
CA ALA A 46 -0.97 12.45 -7.01
C ALA A 46 -0.06 13.37 -6.18
N THR A 47 0.84 12.81 -5.36
CA THR A 47 1.61 13.57 -4.36
C THR A 47 3.10 13.73 -4.71
N SER A 48 3.67 12.80 -5.45
CA SER A 48 5.11 12.73 -5.75
C SER A 48 5.38 12.69 -7.26
N ARG A 49 4.68 13.53 -7.99
CA ARG A 49 4.59 13.53 -9.46
C ARG A 49 5.91 13.30 -10.19
N THR A 50 6.98 13.94 -9.78
CA THR A 50 8.22 13.95 -10.56
C THR A 50 9.04 12.67 -10.48
N GLN A 51 9.05 11.98 -9.35
CA GLN A 51 9.93 10.82 -9.16
C GLN A 51 9.31 9.53 -9.71
N ILE A 52 8.05 9.28 -9.45
CA ILE A 52 7.36 8.06 -9.90
C ILE A 52 7.03 8.13 -11.39
N GLU A 53 6.49 9.25 -11.89
CA GLU A 53 6.16 9.42 -13.32
C GLU A 53 7.37 9.18 -14.22
N GLN A 54 8.53 9.69 -13.85
CA GLN A 54 9.76 9.51 -14.62
C GLN A 54 10.26 8.07 -14.62
N SER A 55 9.85 7.27 -13.66
CA SER A 55 10.29 5.88 -13.48
C SER A 55 9.27 4.86 -14.00
N LEU A 56 8.07 5.31 -14.39
CA LEU A 56 7.02 4.43 -14.92
C LEU A 56 6.96 4.52 -16.44
N ASP A 57 6.82 3.35 -17.05
CA ASP A 57 6.44 3.20 -18.44
C ASP A 57 4.93 2.94 -18.55
N ILE A 58 4.44 1.95 -17.81
CA ILE A 58 3.03 1.58 -17.76
C ILE A 58 2.60 1.34 -16.31
N PHE A 59 1.40 1.79 -15.96
CA PHE A 59 0.70 1.40 -14.74
C PHE A 59 -0.52 0.55 -15.09
N ILE A 60 -0.53 -0.71 -14.63
CA ILE A 60 -1.64 -1.64 -14.77
C ILE A 60 -2.33 -1.76 -13.42
N ALA A 61 -3.58 -1.30 -13.35
CA ALA A 61 -4.38 -1.36 -12.13
C ALA A 61 -5.39 -2.50 -12.21
N ILE A 62 -5.21 -3.51 -11.35
CA ILE A 62 -6.12 -4.66 -11.23
C ILE A 62 -6.97 -4.49 -9.96
N ALA A 63 -8.30 -4.59 -10.11
CA ALA A 63 -9.25 -4.30 -9.03
C ALA A 63 -8.96 -2.95 -8.34
N PRO A 64 -8.97 -1.83 -9.07
CA PRO A 64 -8.53 -0.55 -8.54
C PRO A 64 -9.46 -0.07 -7.41
N CYS A 65 -8.83 0.28 -6.27
CA CYS A 65 -9.50 0.86 -5.11
C CYS A 65 -9.04 2.31 -4.95
N THR A 66 -9.95 3.26 -5.21
CA THR A 66 -9.69 4.69 -5.00
C THR A 66 -10.52 5.28 -3.88
N VAL A 67 -11.74 4.76 -3.69
CA VAL A 67 -12.68 5.20 -2.65
C VAL A 67 -13.38 3.97 -2.07
N ILE A 68 -13.25 3.76 -0.77
CA ILE A 68 -13.88 2.65 -0.03
C ILE A 68 -14.99 3.12 0.90
N SER A 69 -15.22 4.43 1.01
CA SER A 69 -16.21 5.02 1.91
C SER A 69 -17.65 4.61 1.64
N ASN A 70 -17.96 4.18 0.41
CA ASN A 70 -19.29 3.76 -0.02
C ASN A 70 -19.50 2.24 -0.01
N THR A 71 -18.64 1.50 0.68
CA THR A 71 -18.81 0.05 0.80
C THR A 71 -19.97 -0.26 1.72
N GLU A 72 -21.12 -0.60 1.14
CA GLU A 72 -22.36 -0.91 1.89
C GLU A 72 -22.46 -2.38 2.32
N HIS A 73 -21.51 -3.23 1.89
CA HIS A 73 -21.56 -4.64 2.21
C HIS A 73 -21.46 -4.89 3.72
N PRO A 74 -22.43 -5.59 4.34
CA PRO A 74 -22.45 -5.79 5.79
C PRO A 74 -21.18 -6.40 6.36
N ALA A 75 -20.55 -7.34 5.62
CA ALA A 75 -19.30 -7.96 6.02
C ALA A 75 -18.10 -6.98 6.01
N ALA A 76 -18.12 -5.97 5.13
CA ALA A 76 -17.07 -4.95 5.10
C ALA A 76 -17.22 -3.96 6.27
N LYS A 77 -18.48 -3.59 6.62
CA LYS A 77 -18.76 -2.80 7.82
C LYS A 77 -18.44 -3.57 9.10
N ALA A 78 -18.89 -4.81 9.20
CA ALA A 78 -18.56 -5.67 10.35
C ALA A 78 -17.05 -5.93 10.45
N GLY A 79 -16.35 -6.07 9.31
CA GLY A 79 -14.89 -6.22 9.27
C GLY A 79 -14.17 -4.99 9.80
N ASN A 80 -14.65 -3.78 9.48
CA ASN A 80 -14.08 -2.54 9.97
C ASN A 80 -14.30 -2.34 11.47
N ASP A 81 -15.52 -2.61 11.95
CA ASP A 81 -15.88 -2.50 13.37
C ASP A 81 -15.19 -3.60 14.20
N TYR A 82 -15.09 -4.83 13.65
CA TYR A 82 -14.44 -5.97 14.30
C TYR A 82 -12.91 -5.83 14.30
N TYR A 83 -12.33 -5.24 13.24
CA TYR A 83 -10.89 -5.01 13.14
C TYR A 83 -10.38 -4.12 14.29
N TRP A 84 -11.11 -3.09 14.66
CA TRP A 84 -10.73 -2.21 15.77
C TRP A 84 -10.71 -2.95 17.13
N TRP A 85 -11.65 -3.85 17.35
CA TRP A 85 -11.70 -4.71 18.56
C TRP A 85 -10.59 -5.76 18.56
N VAL A 86 -10.39 -6.42 17.42
CA VAL A 86 -9.36 -7.46 17.24
C VAL A 86 -7.96 -6.85 17.36
N SER A 87 -7.69 -5.69 16.74
CA SER A 87 -6.40 -5.03 16.87
C SER A 87 -6.09 -4.66 18.31
N LYS A 88 -7.04 -4.08 19.05
CA LYS A 88 -6.87 -3.80 20.47
C LYS A 88 -6.67 -5.04 21.34
N PHE A 89 -7.33 -6.13 21.01
CA PHE A 89 -7.13 -7.40 21.71
C PHE A 89 -5.74 -7.98 21.42
N ILE A 90 -5.32 -7.98 20.17
CA ILE A 90 -3.98 -8.42 19.73
C ILE A 90 -2.89 -7.58 20.39
N ASP A 91 -3.06 -6.25 20.43
CA ASP A 91 -2.15 -5.34 21.13
C ASP A 91 -2.06 -5.64 22.63
N LYS A 92 -3.21 -5.91 23.26
CA LYS A 92 -3.28 -6.17 24.70
C LYS A 92 -2.67 -7.50 25.11
N VAL A 93 -2.70 -8.52 24.25
CA VAL A 93 -2.11 -9.83 24.51
C VAL A 93 -0.69 -9.98 23.94
N GLY A 94 -0.13 -8.94 23.33
CA GLY A 94 1.25 -8.94 22.82
C GLY A 94 1.45 -9.84 21.59
N LEU A 95 0.37 -10.27 20.92
CA LEU A 95 0.43 -11.14 19.75
C LEU A 95 0.94 -10.43 18.48
N ASN A 96 1.15 -9.12 18.52
CA ASN A 96 1.76 -8.36 17.42
C ASN A 96 3.17 -8.84 17.08
N GLU A 97 3.86 -9.46 18.03
CA GLU A 97 5.21 -9.99 17.82
C GLU A 97 5.23 -11.41 17.23
N VAL A 98 4.10 -12.12 17.25
CA VAL A 98 4.01 -13.49 16.72
C VAL A 98 4.06 -13.51 15.18
N LEU A 99 3.76 -12.39 14.54
CA LEU A 99 3.86 -12.22 13.09
C LEU A 99 5.18 -11.60 12.62
N HIS A 100 6.11 -11.35 13.53
CA HIS A 100 7.46 -10.97 13.14
C HIS A 100 8.15 -12.18 12.50
N PRO A 101 8.68 -12.06 11.28
CA PRO A 101 9.43 -13.15 10.67
C PRO A 101 10.63 -13.46 11.57
N ILE A 102 10.72 -14.71 11.98
CA ILE A 102 11.88 -15.25 12.67
C ILE A 102 13.10 -14.94 11.80
N ARG A 103 14.03 -14.17 12.38
CA ARG A 103 15.32 -13.89 11.76
C ARG A 103 16.17 -15.15 11.69
#